data_2d48dc512bf5a61da9dd40c087b8bcb3
#
_entry.id   2d48dc512bf5a61da9dd40c087b8bcb3
#
_cell.length_a   1.000
_cell.length_b   1.000
_cell.length_c   1.000
_cell.angle_alpha   90.00
_cell.angle_beta   90.00
_cell.angle_gamma   90.00
#
_symmetry.space_group_name_H-M   'P 1'
#
loop_
_entity.id
_entity.type
_entity.pdbx_description
1 polymer ?
#
loop_
_entity_poly.entity_id
_entity_poly.type
_entity_poly.pdbx_seq_one_letter_code
_entity_poly.pdbx_strand_id
1 'polypeptide(L)'
;MGMFQTPGHYGADIVTGDGQPLGIPSSYGGPYVGLFATKQEYIRQMPSRLSGRTVDKNGKTGYVLTLQTREQHIRRERATSNICTNEALYALASTIYLAAMGKQGLRQVAELCYHKSHYAATKIAELPGYSLPIDSPFFQEFVIQCPVAPTDINKKLMEGNILGGLDVSEQIQNGMLLCVTEMSSQDDIDALVAALSEFK
;
A
#
# COMPACT_ATOMS: atom_id res chain seq x y z
N MET A 1 -0.64 3.15 -7.77
CA MET A 1 -0.37 4.39 -8.52
C MET A 1 0.29 4.17 -9.88
N GLY A 2 1.11 3.16 -10.08
CA GLY A 2 1.81 2.94 -11.36
C GLY A 2 0.92 2.60 -12.56
N MET A 3 -0.30 2.10 -12.34
CA MET A 3 -1.19 1.58 -13.38
C MET A 3 -2.54 2.30 -13.42
N PHE A 4 -3.04 2.79 -12.29
CA PHE A 4 -4.37 3.38 -12.20
C PHE A 4 -4.36 4.90 -12.40
N GLN A 5 -5.54 5.42 -12.69
CA GLN A 5 -5.81 6.83 -12.78
C GLN A 5 -5.53 7.53 -11.44
N THR A 6 -4.94 8.71 -11.49
CA THR A 6 -4.61 9.44 -10.26
C THR A 6 -5.87 9.96 -9.55
N PRO A 7 -5.90 10.01 -8.21
CA PRO A 7 -7.06 10.49 -7.45
C PRO A 7 -7.53 11.88 -7.84
N GLY A 8 -6.62 12.81 -8.15
CA GLY A 8 -6.99 14.15 -8.63
C GLY A 8 -7.74 14.14 -9.96
N HIS A 9 -7.56 13.11 -10.79
CA HIS A 9 -8.26 13.00 -12.08
C HIS A 9 -9.74 12.68 -11.93
N TYR A 10 -10.12 11.90 -10.92
CA TYR A 10 -11.54 11.64 -10.61
C TYR A 10 -12.11 12.56 -9.51
N GLY A 11 -11.43 13.69 -9.25
CA GLY A 11 -11.99 14.80 -8.48
C GLY A 11 -11.68 14.80 -6.99
N ALA A 12 -10.78 13.96 -6.49
CA ALA A 12 -10.40 13.99 -5.08
C ALA A 12 -9.81 15.34 -4.68
N ASP A 13 -10.26 15.90 -3.56
CA ASP A 13 -9.76 17.16 -3.01
C ASP A 13 -8.55 16.94 -2.12
N ILE A 14 -8.57 15.85 -1.35
CA ILE A 14 -7.52 15.44 -0.42
C ILE A 14 -7.25 13.95 -0.63
N VAL A 15 -5.99 13.58 -0.68
CA VAL A 15 -5.53 12.19 -0.81
C VAL A 15 -4.57 11.90 0.34
N THR A 16 -4.85 10.85 1.07
CA THR A 16 -3.96 10.33 2.12
C THR A 16 -3.64 8.87 1.84
N GLY A 17 -2.50 8.41 2.31
CA GLY A 17 -2.10 7.03 2.14
C GLY A 17 -0.82 6.72 2.86
N ASP A 18 -0.46 5.44 2.85
CA ASP A 18 0.80 4.94 3.37
C ASP A 18 1.79 4.75 2.21
N GLY A 19 3.00 5.24 2.39
CA GLY A 19 4.09 5.11 1.43
C GLY A 19 5.01 3.92 1.69
N GLN A 20 4.70 3.04 2.62
CA GLN A 20 5.52 1.86 2.93
C GLN A 20 5.88 1.03 1.69
N PRO A 21 4.98 0.80 0.70
CA PRO A 21 5.32 0.06 -0.52
C PRO A 21 6.38 0.74 -1.41
N LEU A 22 6.75 1.97 -1.11
CA LEU A 22 7.76 2.74 -1.85
C LEU A 22 9.17 2.51 -1.27
N GLY A 23 9.58 1.22 -1.15
CA GLY A 23 10.93 0.83 -0.75
C GLY A 23 11.20 0.81 0.75
N ILE A 24 10.18 0.77 1.59
CA ILE A 24 10.31 0.68 3.04
C ILE A 24 9.94 -0.74 3.48
N PRO A 25 10.84 -1.46 4.19
CA PRO A 25 10.54 -2.80 4.67
C PRO A 25 9.46 -2.78 5.76
N SER A 26 8.74 -3.89 5.91
CA SER A 26 7.64 -4.03 6.90
C SER A 26 8.10 -3.87 8.34
N SER A 27 9.34 -4.28 8.68
CA SER A 27 10.03 -4.06 9.96
C SER A 27 9.17 -4.31 11.21
N TYR A 28 8.31 -5.32 11.19
CA TYR A 28 7.40 -5.68 12.29
C TYR A 28 6.51 -4.51 12.78
N GLY A 29 6.00 -3.69 11.85
CA GLY A 29 5.23 -2.50 12.19
C GLY A 29 6.10 -1.28 12.52
N GLY A 30 7.36 -1.28 12.07
CA GLY A 30 8.28 -0.15 12.21
C GLY A 30 7.79 1.11 11.49
N PRO A 31 8.51 2.22 11.59
CA PRO A 31 8.01 3.50 11.09
C PRO A 31 7.83 3.48 9.56
N TYR A 32 6.77 4.12 9.09
CA TYR A 32 6.40 4.28 7.70
C TYR A 32 6.46 5.74 7.27
N VAL A 33 6.19 6.02 6.01
CA VAL A 33 6.03 7.38 5.49
C VAL A 33 4.60 7.61 5.04
N GLY A 34 4.01 8.72 5.49
CA GLY A 34 2.68 9.13 5.05
C GLY A 34 2.72 9.82 3.68
N LEU A 35 1.77 9.50 2.83
CA LEU A 35 1.49 10.24 1.61
C LEU A 35 0.33 11.19 1.85
N PHE A 36 0.53 12.46 1.52
CA PHE A 36 -0.51 13.48 1.64
C PHE A 36 -0.47 14.42 0.43
N ALA A 37 -1.58 14.53 -0.26
CA ALA A 37 -1.74 15.47 -1.35
C ALA A 37 -3.09 16.19 -1.27
N THR A 38 -3.13 17.43 -1.72
CA THR A 38 -4.36 18.24 -1.71
C THR A 38 -4.38 19.24 -2.85
N LYS A 39 -5.55 19.76 -3.16
CA LYS A 39 -5.70 20.89 -4.08
C LYS A 39 -5.02 22.15 -3.54
N GLN A 40 -4.59 23.03 -4.44
CA GLN A 40 -3.86 24.26 -4.12
C GLN A 40 -4.62 25.18 -3.14
N GLU A 41 -5.93 25.20 -3.18
CA GLU A 41 -6.76 26.02 -2.31
C GLU A 41 -6.63 25.66 -0.82
N TYR A 42 -6.31 24.38 -0.50
CA TYR A 42 -6.16 23.89 0.87
C TYR A 42 -4.71 23.93 1.40
N ILE A 43 -3.75 24.39 0.60
CA ILE A 43 -2.32 24.33 0.94
C ILE A 43 -2.00 25.00 2.28
N ARG A 44 -2.74 26.07 2.63
CA ARG A 44 -2.55 26.78 3.90
C ARG A 44 -3.09 26.02 5.13
N GLN A 45 -3.87 24.98 4.90
CA GLN A 45 -4.46 24.12 5.94
C GLN A 45 -3.71 22.81 6.09
N MET A 46 -2.80 22.48 5.15
CA MET A 46 -1.97 21.28 5.25
C MET A 46 -1.14 21.30 6.55
N PRO A 47 -1.02 20.15 7.22
CA PRO A 47 -0.07 19.99 8.33
C PRO A 47 1.38 19.99 7.84
N SER A 48 2.32 20.10 8.77
CA SER A 48 3.76 19.97 8.55
C SER A 48 4.40 21.09 7.70
N ARG A 49 5.71 20.99 7.50
CA ARG A 49 6.50 21.91 6.68
C ARG A 49 6.40 21.55 5.22
N LEU A 50 6.36 22.54 4.36
CA LEU A 50 6.35 22.34 2.92
C LEU A 50 7.65 22.89 2.30
N SER A 51 8.30 22.09 1.48
CA SER A 51 9.44 22.53 0.67
C SER A 51 8.93 23.05 -0.67
N GLY A 52 9.17 24.33 -0.91
CA GLY A 52 8.84 25.01 -2.17
C GLY A 52 10.03 25.02 -3.12
N ARG A 53 9.79 24.72 -4.39
CA ARG A 53 10.80 24.92 -5.44
C ARG A 53 10.86 26.40 -5.83
N THR A 54 12.07 26.94 -5.91
CA THR A 54 12.35 28.32 -6.33
C THR A 54 13.61 28.37 -7.18
N VAL A 55 14.04 29.56 -7.55
CA VAL A 55 15.32 29.80 -8.23
C VAL A 55 16.16 30.80 -7.44
N ASP A 56 17.45 30.62 -7.43
CA ASP A 56 18.38 31.60 -6.86
C ASP A 56 18.57 32.83 -7.78
N LYS A 57 19.39 33.78 -7.33
CA LYS A 57 19.70 35.00 -8.11
C LYS A 57 20.34 34.74 -9.46
N ASN A 58 20.89 33.55 -9.70
CA ASN A 58 21.53 33.16 -10.95
C ASN A 58 20.60 32.28 -11.83
N GLY A 59 19.33 32.10 -11.42
CA GLY A 59 18.36 31.25 -12.12
C GLY A 59 18.51 29.76 -11.84
N LYS A 60 19.39 29.34 -10.90
CA LYS A 60 19.56 27.94 -10.53
C LYS A 60 18.43 27.47 -9.59
N THR A 61 17.89 26.31 -9.88
CA THR A 61 16.85 25.70 -9.02
C THR A 61 17.35 25.50 -7.58
N GLY A 62 16.55 25.94 -6.63
CA GLY A 62 16.74 25.74 -5.20
C GLY A 62 15.43 25.33 -4.52
N TYR A 63 15.53 24.95 -3.25
CA TYR A 63 14.39 24.58 -2.43
C TYR A 63 14.42 25.33 -1.11
N VAL A 64 13.27 25.78 -0.66
CA VAL A 64 13.10 26.53 0.60
C VAL A 64 11.95 25.98 1.40
N LEU A 65 12.08 26.01 2.73
CA LEU A 65 10.95 25.69 3.62
C LEU A 65 9.95 26.85 3.61
N THR A 66 8.69 26.53 3.38
CA THR A 66 7.59 27.50 3.30
C THR A 66 6.51 27.20 4.32
N LEU A 67 5.66 28.19 4.62
CA LEU A 67 4.48 28.08 5.45
C LEU A 67 4.76 27.59 6.89
N GLN A 68 5.96 27.79 7.41
CA GLN A 68 6.38 27.32 8.75
C GLN A 68 5.62 27.98 9.91
N THR A 69 5.07 29.19 9.70
CA THR A 69 4.39 29.98 10.75
C THR A 69 3.17 29.29 11.37
N ARG A 70 2.65 28.25 10.78
CA ARG A 70 1.50 27.47 11.29
C ARG A 70 1.91 26.27 12.14
N GLU A 71 3.21 26.01 12.30
CA GLU A 71 3.73 24.86 13.03
C GLU A 71 3.73 25.07 14.56
N GLN A 72 3.71 23.96 15.31
CA GLN A 72 3.61 23.93 16.76
C GLN A 72 4.77 24.66 17.45
N HIS A 73 6.00 24.58 16.95
CA HIS A 73 7.16 25.25 17.54
C HIS A 73 7.09 26.78 17.44
N ILE A 74 6.22 27.32 16.56
CA ILE A 74 5.95 28.76 16.43
C ILE A 74 4.63 29.13 17.08
N ARG A 75 3.55 28.44 16.75
CA ARG A 75 2.19 28.81 17.20
C ARG A 75 1.75 28.13 18.48
N ARG A 76 2.51 27.17 19.00
CA ARG A 76 2.20 26.42 20.22
C ARG A 76 0.80 25.81 20.16
N GLU A 77 -0.07 26.15 21.12
CA GLU A 77 -1.47 25.67 21.21
C GLU A 77 -2.36 26.10 20.04
N ARG A 78 -1.96 27.12 19.29
CA ARG A 78 -2.68 27.65 18.13
C ARG A 78 -2.23 27.00 16.80
N ALA A 79 -1.37 25.99 16.85
CA ALA A 79 -0.92 25.31 15.66
C ALA A 79 -2.06 24.54 14.98
N THR A 80 -2.01 24.42 13.67
CA THR A 80 -3.00 23.66 12.88
C THR A 80 -2.97 22.17 13.21
N SER A 81 -1.82 21.63 13.60
CA SER A 81 -1.65 20.23 13.96
C SER A 81 -0.52 20.05 15.00
N ASN A 82 -0.48 18.88 15.65
CA ASN A 82 0.56 18.47 16.57
C ASN A 82 1.74 17.77 15.88
N ILE A 83 1.79 17.74 14.56
CA ILE A 83 2.87 17.10 13.80
C ILE A 83 4.17 17.85 14.08
N CYS A 84 5.13 17.15 14.70
CA CYS A 84 6.43 17.68 15.06
C CYS A 84 7.56 17.15 14.17
N THR A 85 7.52 15.89 13.81
CA THR A 85 8.46 15.18 12.94
C THR A 85 7.81 14.76 11.64
N ASN A 86 8.58 14.80 10.56
CA ASN A 86 8.16 14.41 9.23
C ASN A 86 9.08 13.31 8.74
N GLU A 87 8.91 12.11 9.05
CA GLU A 87 9.58 10.90 8.56
C GLU A 87 10.61 11.12 7.40
N ALA A 88 11.53 12.08 7.60
CA ALA A 88 12.43 12.56 6.54
C ALA A 88 13.36 11.46 5.99
N LEU A 89 13.80 10.54 6.86
CA LEU A 89 14.63 9.40 6.45
C LEU A 89 13.86 8.46 5.51
N TYR A 90 12.61 8.15 5.83
CA TYR A 90 11.78 7.27 5.00
C TYR A 90 11.29 7.98 3.73
N ALA A 91 11.07 9.28 3.76
CA ALA A 91 10.86 10.08 2.56
C ALA A 91 12.08 10.04 1.62
N LEU A 92 13.30 10.07 2.16
CA LEU A 92 14.53 9.90 1.40
C LEU A 92 14.63 8.48 0.81
N ALA A 93 14.37 7.44 1.60
CA ALA A 93 14.35 6.05 1.13
C ALA A 93 13.37 5.87 -0.03
N SER A 94 12.15 6.38 0.10
CA SER A 94 11.14 6.35 -0.96
C SER A 94 11.56 7.14 -2.20
N THR A 95 12.25 8.27 -2.03
CA THR A 95 12.80 9.06 -3.14
C THR A 95 13.84 8.26 -3.92
N ILE A 96 14.75 7.58 -3.22
CA ILE A 96 15.77 6.73 -3.85
C ILE A 96 15.12 5.56 -4.58
N TYR A 97 14.15 4.89 -3.95
CA TYR A 97 13.37 3.82 -4.58
C TYR A 97 12.70 4.28 -5.86
N LEU A 98 11.97 5.39 -5.83
CA LEU A 98 11.28 5.94 -7.00
C LEU A 98 12.26 6.37 -8.10
N ALA A 99 13.42 6.90 -7.74
CA ALA A 99 14.46 7.26 -8.71
C ALA A 99 15.09 6.02 -9.36
N ALA A 100 15.33 4.97 -8.59
CA ALA A 100 15.89 3.70 -9.08
C ALA A 100 14.90 2.95 -9.99
N MET A 101 13.63 2.85 -9.58
CA MET A 101 12.59 2.18 -10.34
C MET A 101 12.19 2.96 -11.60
N GLY A 102 12.15 4.26 -11.52
CA GLY A 102 11.67 5.12 -12.59
C GLY A 102 10.19 4.87 -12.94
N LYS A 103 9.71 5.58 -13.95
CA LYS A 103 8.32 5.47 -14.39
C LYS A 103 7.92 4.07 -14.86
N GLN A 104 8.81 3.41 -15.60
CA GLN A 104 8.54 2.09 -16.16
C GLN A 104 8.58 1.00 -15.09
N GLY A 105 9.58 1.03 -14.20
CA GLY A 105 9.71 0.07 -13.12
C GLY A 105 8.50 0.13 -12.16
N LEU A 106 8.05 1.33 -11.79
CA LEU A 106 6.86 1.49 -10.94
C LEU A 106 5.60 0.93 -11.62
N ARG A 107 5.48 1.09 -12.93
CA ARG A 107 4.39 0.50 -13.71
C ARG A 107 4.48 -1.04 -13.73
N GLN A 108 5.66 -1.58 -13.97
CA GLN A 108 5.89 -3.04 -13.98
C GLN A 108 5.55 -3.68 -12.63
N VAL A 109 5.94 -3.07 -11.51
CA VAL A 109 5.55 -3.52 -10.16
C VAL A 109 4.04 -3.61 -10.05
N ALA A 110 3.32 -2.56 -10.44
CA ALA A 110 1.86 -2.55 -10.38
C ALA A 110 1.23 -3.63 -11.29
N GLU A 111 1.73 -3.80 -12.50
CA GLU A 111 1.26 -4.85 -13.44
C GLU A 111 1.51 -6.25 -12.88
N LEU A 112 2.68 -6.49 -12.28
CA LEU A 112 2.99 -7.77 -11.64
C LEU A 112 2.06 -8.06 -10.46
N CYS A 113 1.83 -7.10 -9.56
CA CYS A 113 0.87 -7.24 -8.47
C CYS A 113 -0.51 -7.62 -8.99
N TYR A 114 -1.00 -6.90 -9.98
CA TYR A 114 -2.31 -7.16 -10.59
C TYR A 114 -2.41 -8.55 -11.21
N HIS A 115 -1.48 -8.92 -12.09
CA HIS A 115 -1.55 -10.21 -12.79
C HIS A 115 -1.37 -11.40 -11.87
N LYS A 116 -0.44 -11.33 -10.91
CA LYS A 116 -0.20 -12.42 -9.97
C LYS A 116 -1.36 -12.62 -9.00
N SER A 117 -1.97 -11.55 -8.51
CA SER A 117 -3.13 -11.67 -7.63
C SER A 117 -4.34 -12.26 -8.35
N HIS A 118 -4.58 -11.87 -9.60
CA HIS A 118 -5.66 -12.44 -10.42
C HIS A 118 -5.39 -13.88 -10.81
N TYR A 119 -4.13 -14.24 -11.06
CA TYR A 119 -3.74 -15.64 -11.25
C TYR A 119 -4.05 -16.48 -10.00
N ALA A 120 -3.62 -16.04 -8.84
CA ALA A 120 -3.89 -16.71 -7.56
C ALA A 120 -5.39 -16.86 -7.31
N ALA A 121 -6.16 -15.77 -7.46
CA ALA A 121 -7.61 -15.79 -7.26
C ALA A 121 -8.31 -16.77 -8.19
N THR A 122 -7.92 -16.80 -9.48
CA THR A 122 -8.48 -17.74 -10.46
C THR A 122 -8.17 -19.18 -10.07
N LYS A 123 -6.91 -19.49 -9.72
CA LYS A 123 -6.51 -20.84 -9.34
C LYS A 123 -7.19 -21.33 -8.06
N ILE A 124 -7.36 -20.47 -7.09
CA ILE A 124 -8.07 -20.82 -5.86
C ILE A 124 -9.57 -21.05 -6.11
N ALA A 125 -10.18 -20.21 -6.95
CA ALA A 125 -11.60 -20.35 -7.28
C ALA A 125 -11.92 -21.64 -8.08
N GLU A 126 -10.92 -22.26 -8.73
CA GLU A 126 -11.05 -23.58 -9.38
C GLU A 126 -11.08 -24.74 -8.36
N LEU A 127 -10.69 -24.52 -7.11
CA LEU A 127 -10.65 -25.56 -6.09
C LEU A 127 -12.05 -25.86 -5.54
N PRO A 128 -12.39 -27.14 -5.29
CA PRO A 128 -13.66 -27.51 -4.68
C PRO A 128 -13.84 -26.87 -3.30
N GLY A 129 -14.99 -26.26 -3.08
CA GLY A 129 -15.33 -25.62 -1.79
C GLY A 129 -14.80 -24.20 -1.60
N TYR A 130 -14.02 -23.68 -2.54
CA TYR A 130 -13.55 -22.28 -2.55
C TYR A 130 -14.36 -21.41 -3.50
N SER A 131 -14.52 -20.15 -3.16
CA SER A 131 -15.16 -19.17 -4.03
C SER A 131 -14.63 -17.75 -3.77
N LEU A 132 -14.90 -16.83 -4.70
CA LEU A 132 -14.66 -15.41 -4.54
C LEU A 132 -16.01 -14.74 -4.18
N PRO A 133 -16.25 -14.42 -2.90
CA PRO A 133 -17.56 -13.94 -2.44
C PRO A 133 -17.85 -12.48 -2.82
N ILE A 134 -16.83 -11.73 -3.24
CA ILE A 134 -16.95 -10.31 -3.58
C ILE A 134 -16.84 -10.17 -5.12
N ASP A 135 -17.95 -9.82 -5.76
CA ASP A 135 -18.01 -9.53 -7.19
C ASP A 135 -17.69 -8.06 -7.46
N SER A 136 -16.43 -7.69 -7.24
CA SER A 136 -15.90 -6.35 -7.51
C SER A 136 -14.47 -6.41 -8.00
N PRO A 137 -14.04 -5.49 -8.87
CA PRO A 137 -12.64 -5.39 -9.25
C PRO A 137 -11.74 -5.20 -8.02
N PHE A 138 -10.61 -5.90 -7.99
CA PHE A 138 -9.60 -5.76 -6.95
C PHE A 138 -8.22 -5.54 -7.60
N PHE A 139 -7.25 -5.11 -6.80
CA PHE A 139 -5.89 -4.90 -7.29
C PHE A 139 -4.97 -6.05 -6.90
N GLN A 140 -4.58 -6.13 -5.63
CA GLN A 140 -3.66 -7.14 -5.11
C GLN A 140 -4.20 -7.88 -3.89
N GLU A 141 -5.29 -7.37 -3.32
CA GLU A 141 -5.97 -7.95 -2.17
C GLU A 141 -7.34 -8.43 -2.57
N PHE A 142 -7.67 -9.65 -2.17
CA PHE A 142 -8.96 -10.27 -2.45
C PHE A 142 -9.35 -11.24 -1.34
N VAL A 143 -10.65 -11.42 -1.15
CA VAL A 143 -11.18 -12.37 -0.18
C VAL A 143 -11.58 -13.64 -0.88
N ILE A 144 -11.18 -14.78 -0.31
CA ILE A 144 -11.69 -16.10 -0.68
C ILE A 144 -12.63 -16.59 0.42
N GLN A 145 -13.67 -17.29 0.06
CA GLN A 145 -14.47 -18.07 0.98
C GLN A 145 -13.93 -19.49 1.01
N CYS A 146 -13.62 -20.01 2.19
CA CYS A 146 -12.99 -21.31 2.38
C CYS A 146 -14.02 -22.37 2.81
N PRO A 147 -13.76 -23.67 2.54
CA PRO A 147 -14.63 -24.76 2.96
C PRO A 147 -14.66 -24.96 4.48
N VAL A 148 -13.57 -24.58 5.17
CA VAL A 148 -13.40 -24.68 6.63
C VAL A 148 -12.90 -23.35 7.19
N ALA A 149 -12.82 -23.26 8.52
CA ALA A 149 -12.36 -22.04 9.19
C ALA A 149 -10.93 -21.65 8.75
N PRO A 150 -10.66 -20.37 8.41
CA PRO A 150 -9.32 -19.88 8.03
C PRO A 150 -8.25 -20.17 9.08
N THR A 151 -8.60 -20.19 10.35
CA THR A 151 -7.67 -20.53 11.45
C THR A 151 -7.11 -21.96 11.33
N ASP A 152 -7.91 -22.93 10.88
CA ASP A 152 -7.46 -24.31 10.70
C ASP A 152 -6.60 -24.45 9.44
N ILE A 153 -6.97 -23.75 8.37
CA ILE A 153 -6.17 -23.65 7.16
C ILE A 153 -4.80 -23.04 7.47
N ASN A 154 -4.77 -21.90 8.16
CA ASN A 154 -3.53 -21.21 8.51
C ASN A 154 -2.59 -22.07 9.38
N LYS A 155 -3.12 -22.86 10.33
CA LYS A 155 -2.30 -23.81 11.08
C LYS A 155 -1.62 -24.82 10.17
N LYS A 156 -2.35 -25.38 9.21
CA LYS A 156 -1.79 -26.36 8.27
C LYS A 156 -0.78 -25.73 7.31
N LEU A 157 -1.07 -24.54 6.80
CA LEU A 157 -0.15 -23.78 5.95
C LEU A 157 1.18 -23.49 6.65
N MET A 158 1.13 -23.15 7.95
CA MET A 158 2.33 -22.92 8.77
C MET A 158 3.19 -24.18 8.94
N GLU A 159 2.63 -25.38 8.98
CA GLU A 159 3.39 -26.65 8.96
C GLU A 159 4.22 -26.79 7.67
N GLY A 160 3.72 -26.24 6.55
CA GLY A 160 4.39 -26.18 5.27
C GLY A 160 5.25 -24.91 5.05
N ASN A 161 5.50 -24.12 6.11
CA ASN A 161 6.18 -22.81 6.04
C ASN A 161 5.51 -21.81 5.10
N ILE A 162 4.21 -21.89 4.92
CA ILE A 162 3.41 -20.93 4.17
C ILE A 162 2.68 -20.03 5.15
N LEU A 163 2.90 -18.73 5.05
CA LEU A 163 2.10 -17.74 5.76
C LEU A 163 0.82 -17.51 4.95
N GLY A 164 -0.33 -17.92 5.50
CA GLY A 164 -1.61 -17.79 4.83
C GLY A 164 -2.20 -16.39 4.87
N GLY A 165 -3.53 -16.29 4.85
CA GLY A 165 -4.24 -15.02 4.83
C GLY A 165 -4.81 -14.60 6.19
N LEU A 166 -5.33 -13.37 6.23
CA LEU A 166 -6.03 -12.84 7.40
C LEU A 166 -7.43 -13.44 7.47
N ASP A 167 -7.78 -13.95 8.66
CA ASP A 167 -9.15 -14.40 8.95
C ASP A 167 -10.09 -13.18 9.01
N VAL A 168 -11.08 -13.16 8.12
CA VAL A 168 -12.13 -12.14 8.04
C VAL A 168 -13.53 -12.76 8.21
N SER A 169 -13.62 -13.86 9.00
CA SER A 169 -14.86 -14.60 9.21
C SER A 169 -15.96 -13.81 9.91
N GLU A 170 -15.60 -12.72 10.60
CA GLU A 170 -16.58 -11.79 11.17
C GLU A 170 -17.38 -11.04 10.09
N GLN A 171 -16.80 -10.81 8.92
CA GLN A 171 -17.41 -10.10 7.81
C GLN A 171 -17.98 -11.04 6.76
N ILE A 172 -17.25 -12.13 6.47
CA ILE A 172 -17.63 -13.15 5.47
C ILE A 172 -17.36 -14.51 6.07
N GLN A 173 -18.38 -15.31 6.23
CA GLN A 173 -18.28 -16.66 6.82
C GLN A 173 -17.15 -17.46 6.15
N ASN A 174 -16.22 -17.97 6.96
CA ASN A 174 -15.00 -18.64 6.51
C ASN A 174 -14.18 -17.80 5.50
N GLY A 175 -14.27 -16.49 5.59
CA GLY A 175 -13.53 -15.57 4.72
C GLY A 175 -12.06 -15.47 5.08
N MET A 176 -11.17 -15.55 4.09
CA MET A 176 -9.74 -15.31 4.22
C MET A 176 -9.31 -14.22 3.25
N LEU A 177 -8.72 -13.14 3.77
CA LEU A 177 -8.13 -12.08 2.94
C LEU A 177 -6.70 -12.46 2.56
N LEU A 178 -6.44 -12.51 1.27
CA LEU A 178 -5.13 -12.74 0.68
C LEU A 178 -4.58 -11.47 0.03
N CYS A 179 -3.25 -11.29 0.11
CA CYS A 179 -2.52 -10.25 -0.59
C CYS A 179 -1.39 -10.88 -1.40
N VAL A 180 -1.37 -10.63 -2.70
CA VAL A 180 -0.34 -11.13 -3.62
C VAL A 180 0.33 -9.95 -4.30
N THR A 181 1.65 -9.86 -4.17
CA THR A 181 2.43 -8.75 -4.70
C THR A 181 3.42 -9.20 -5.78
N GLU A 182 4.20 -8.27 -6.30
CA GLU A 182 5.30 -8.55 -7.23
C GLU A 182 6.33 -9.52 -6.66
N MET A 183 6.47 -9.56 -5.32
CA MET A 183 7.43 -10.42 -4.63
C MET A 183 7.03 -11.89 -4.60
N SER A 184 5.74 -12.21 -4.73
CA SER A 184 5.27 -13.59 -4.79
C SER A 184 5.69 -14.22 -6.11
N SER A 185 6.44 -15.33 -6.09
CA SER A 185 6.75 -16.08 -7.29
C SER A 185 5.54 -16.91 -7.76
N GLN A 186 5.57 -17.41 -8.99
CA GLN A 186 4.54 -18.35 -9.45
C GLN A 186 4.59 -19.64 -8.63
N ASP A 187 5.79 -20.14 -8.33
CA ASP A 187 5.97 -21.35 -7.52
C ASP A 187 5.38 -21.19 -6.11
N ASP A 188 5.52 -20.01 -5.48
CA ASP A 188 4.91 -19.72 -4.18
C ASP A 188 3.37 -19.74 -4.25
N ILE A 189 2.81 -19.16 -5.31
CA ILE A 189 1.35 -19.15 -5.53
C ILE A 189 0.86 -20.58 -5.77
N ASP A 190 1.53 -21.34 -6.61
CA ASP A 190 1.16 -22.73 -6.93
C ASP A 190 1.31 -23.64 -5.70
N ALA A 191 2.32 -23.41 -4.84
CA ALA A 191 2.46 -24.10 -3.56
C ALA A 191 1.29 -23.79 -2.60
N LEU A 192 0.88 -22.51 -2.51
CA LEU A 192 -0.31 -22.12 -1.74
C LEU A 192 -1.56 -22.83 -2.27
N VAL A 193 -1.80 -22.82 -3.58
CA VAL A 193 -2.95 -23.46 -4.21
C VAL A 193 -2.97 -24.97 -3.94
N ALA A 194 -1.79 -25.62 -4.05
CA ALA A 194 -1.66 -27.05 -3.74
C ALA A 194 -2.02 -27.35 -2.29
N ALA A 195 -1.50 -26.57 -1.34
CA ALA A 195 -1.81 -26.74 0.08
C ALA A 195 -3.30 -26.48 0.39
N LEU A 196 -3.93 -25.48 -0.23
CA LEU A 196 -5.35 -25.21 -0.09
C LEU A 196 -6.23 -26.35 -0.64
N SER A 197 -5.77 -27.07 -1.67
CA SER A 197 -6.50 -28.20 -2.27
C SER A 197 -6.68 -29.40 -1.34
N GLU A 198 -5.94 -29.47 -0.23
CA GLU A 198 -6.06 -30.52 0.79
C GLU A 198 -7.34 -30.38 1.63
N PHE A 199 -7.97 -29.21 1.64
CA PHE A 199 -9.23 -28.94 2.35
C PHE A 199 -10.43 -29.10 1.40
N LYS A 200 -11.49 -29.72 1.92
CA LYS A 200 -12.71 -30.00 1.16
C LYS A 200 -13.95 -29.71 1.99
#